data_bd8ba17818347078a2b226328e6218d1
#
_entry.id   bd8ba17818347078a2b226328e6218d1
#
_cell.length_a   1.000
_cell.length_b   1.000
_cell.length_c   1.000
_cell.angle_alpha   90.00
_cell.angle_beta   90.00
_cell.angle_gamma   90.00
#
_symmetry.space_group_name_H-M   'P 1'
#
loop_
_entity.id
_entity.type
_entity.pdbx_description
1 polymer ?
#
loop_
_entity_poly.entity_id
_entity_poly.type
_entity_poly.pdbx_seq_one_letter_code
_entity_poly.pdbx_strand_id
1 'polypeptide(L)'
;NTKDLLQKYLSARAVKKLTELLTTRSDRKYRLVNNAGSVTSLIVGAMRITRPGLRVVVLNDREEAAYFYNDILALADEKQIAFLPSSYRRMIKEEEKDNDSVLVRTEVLNNIRNGEVDTLITYPEALAEKVVDREVLARMSMVVNQGDALSISFVENLLVEYGFERND
;
A
#
# COMPACT_ATOMS: atom_id res chain seq x y z
N ASN A 1 -5.82 10.55 -23.57
CA ASN A 1 -6.11 10.72 -22.14
C ASN A 1 -6.01 9.33 -21.46
N THR A 2 -5.43 9.29 -20.25
CA THR A 2 -5.24 8.04 -19.49
C THR A 2 -6.57 7.31 -19.23
N LYS A 3 -7.64 8.05 -18.98
CA LYS A 3 -8.99 7.48 -18.82
C LYS A 3 -9.49 6.77 -20.08
N ASP A 4 -9.21 7.32 -21.25
CA ASP A 4 -9.60 6.71 -22.53
C ASP A 4 -8.83 5.41 -22.79
N LEU A 5 -7.55 5.36 -22.38
CA LEU A 5 -6.72 4.17 -22.47
C LEU A 5 -7.28 3.07 -21.56
N LEU A 6 -7.58 3.37 -20.29
CA LEU A 6 -8.18 2.42 -19.36
C LEU A 6 -9.55 1.91 -19.84
N GLN A 7 -10.38 2.77 -20.42
CA GLN A 7 -11.66 2.40 -21.01
C GLN A 7 -11.49 1.40 -22.18
N LYS A 8 -10.49 1.61 -23.05
CA LYS A 8 -10.15 0.66 -24.11
C LYS A 8 -9.71 -0.69 -23.54
N TYR A 9 -8.88 -0.70 -22.49
CA TYR A 9 -8.49 -1.93 -21.82
C TYR A 9 -9.67 -2.65 -21.16
N LEU A 10 -10.57 -1.94 -20.50
CA LEU A 10 -11.82 -2.51 -19.97
C LEU A 10 -12.68 -3.17 -21.05
N SER A 11 -12.67 -2.64 -22.27
CA SER A 11 -13.41 -3.21 -23.38
C SER A 11 -12.75 -4.44 -24.02
N ALA A 12 -11.45 -4.67 -23.72
CA ALA A 12 -10.72 -5.81 -24.26
C ALA A 12 -11.30 -7.14 -23.74
N ARG A 13 -11.50 -8.11 -24.64
CA ARG A 13 -12.13 -9.40 -24.33
C ARG A 13 -11.48 -10.14 -23.16
N ALA A 14 -10.15 -10.11 -23.08
CA ALA A 14 -9.41 -10.77 -22.00
C ALA A 14 -9.68 -10.13 -20.64
N VAL A 15 -9.70 -8.78 -20.57
CA VAL A 15 -9.95 -8.02 -19.33
C VAL A 15 -11.39 -8.18 -18.88
N LYS A 16 -12.36 -8.09 -19.80
CA LYS A 16 -13.78 -8.38 -19.49
C LYS A 16 -13.95 -9.76 -18.90
N LYS A 17 -13.39 -10.79 -19.54
CA LYS A 17 -13.46 -12.17 -19.07
C LYS A 17 -12.81 -12.33 -17.68
N LEU A 18 -11.66 -11.69 -17.45
CA LEU A 18 -11.01 -11.71 -16.14
C LEU A 18 -11.88 -11.05 -15.06
N THR A 19 -12.44 -9.88 -15.35
CA THR A 19 -13.32 -9.15 -14.41
C THR A 19 -14.57 -9.97 -14.08
N GLU A 20 -15.21 -10.57 -15.05
CA GLU A 20 -16.35 -11.47 -14.87
C GLU A 20 -15.99 -12.68 -13.99
N LEU A 21 -14.86 -13.34 -14.28
CA LEU A 21 -14.40 -14.49 -13.51
C LEU A 21 -14.10 -14.13 -12.05
N LEU A 22 -13.45 -13.01 -11.81
CA LEU A 22 -13.15 -12.52 -10.45
C LEU A 22 -14.40 -12.11 -9.69
N THR A 23 -15.46 -11.69 -10.39
CA THR A 23 -16.74 -11.32 -9.78
C THR A 23 -17.57 -12.56 -9.43
N THR A 24 -17.62 -13.55 -10.33
CA THR A 24 -18.48 -14.73 -10.18
C THR A 24 -17.83 -15.85 -9.37
N ARG A 25 -16.50 -15.92 -9.35
CA ARG A 25 -15.71 -16.99 -8.70
C ARG A 25 -14.48 -16.40 -8.01
N SER A 26 -14.69 -15.59 -7.00
CA SER A 26 -13.62 -14.89 -6.27
C SER A 26 -12.70 -15.80 -5.45
N ASP A 27 -13.11 -17.03 -5.19
CA ASP A 27 -12.38 -18.08 -4.48
C ASP A 27 -11.31 -18.80 -5.32
N ARG A 28 -11.27 -18.54 -6.61
CA ARG A 28 -10.37 -19.25 -7.54
C ARG A 28 -9.11 -18.46 -7.85
N LYS A 29 -8.05 -19.22 -8.18
CA LYS A 29 -6.79 -18.66 -8.68
C LYS A 29 -6.84 -18.59 -10.21
N TYR A 30 -6.40 -17.46 -10.75
CA TYR A 30 -6.29 -17.22 -12.19
C TYR A 30 -4.85 -16.90 -12.55
N ARG A 31 -4.38 -17.41 -13.68
CA ARG A 31 -3.05 -17.13 -14.20
C ARG A 31 -3.19 -16.32 -15.50
N LEU A 32 -2.57 -15.14 -15.52
CA LEU A 32 -2.38 -14.35 -16.72
C LEU A 32 -1.04 -14.74 -17.35
N VAL A 33 -1.02 -14.99 -18.64
CA VAL A 33 0.18 -15.36 -19.39
C VAL A 33 0.41 -14.39 -20.53
N ASN A 34 1.66 -14.28 -20.99
CA ASN A 34 2.06 -13.41 -22.10
C ASN A 34 1.85 -11.92 -21.82
N ASN A 35 1.96 -11.50 -20.55
CA ASN A 35 2.00 -10.10 -20.19
C ASN A 35 3.42 -9.56 -20.38
N ALA A 36 3.55 -8.42 -21.05
CA ALA A 36 4.82 -7.75 -21.26
C ALA A 36 4.70 -6.25 -20.91
N GLY A 37 5.75 -5.68 -20.36
CA GLY A 37 5.79 -4.27 -19.98
C GLY A 37 4.66 -3.88 -19.03
N SER A 38 4.10 -2.68 -19.18
CA SER A 38 3.08 -2.11 -18.30
C SER A 38 1.67 -2.67 -18.49
N VAL A 39 1.49 -3.81 -19.18
CA VAL A 39 0.17 -4.45 -19.37
C VAL A 39 -0.46 -4.80 -18.02
N THR A 40 0.32 -5.29 -17.07
CA THR A 40 -0.19 -5.65 -15.74
C THR A 40 -0.70 -4.42 -14.99
N SER A 41 0.01 -3.29 -15.05
CA SER A 41 -0.42 -2.01 -14.44
C SER A 41 -1.73 -1.52 -15.07
N LEU A 42 -1.88 -1.62 -16.38
CA LEU A 42 -3.12 -1.28 -17.10
C LEU A 42 -4.30 -2.19 -16.70
N ILE A 43 -4.07 -3.49 -16.53
CA ILE A 43 -5.10 -4.42 -16.05
C ILE A 43 -5.54 -4.07 -14.63
N VAL A 44 -4.58 -3.84 -13.73
CA VAL A 44 -4.89 -3.45 -12.33
C VAL A 44 -5.64 -2.11 -12.30
N GLY A 45 -5.17 -1.11 -13.08
CA GLY A 45 -5.84 0.18 -13.22
C GLY A 45 -7.28 0.06 -13.75
N ALA A 46 -7.51 -0.80 -14.72
CA ALA A 46 -8.84 -1.10 -15.25
C ALA A 46 -9.73 -1.79 -14.21
N MET A 47 -9.19 -2.74 -13.45
CA MET A 47 -9.92 -3.44 -12.39
C MET A 47 -10.32 -2.51 -11.23
N ARG A 48 -9.60 -1.43 -10.98
CA ARG A 48 -9.97 -0.42 -9.97
C ARG A 48 -11.30 0.24 -10.29
N ILE A 49 -11.57 0.47 -11.58
CA ILE A 49 -12.81 1.11 -12.05
C ILE A 49 -14.02 0.17 -11.88
N THR A 50 -13.82 -1.13 -12.06
CA THR A 50 -14.91 -2.11 -12.13
C THR A 50 -15.23 -2.79 -10.81
N ARG A 51 -14.30 -2.77 -9.86
CA ARG A 51 -14.46 -3.53 -8.62
C ARG A 51 -13.95 -2.73 -7.41
N PRO A 52 -14.83 -2.32 -6.50
CA PRO A 52 -14.41 -1.66 -5.25
C PRO A 52 -13.70 -2.66 -4.31
N GLY A 53 -12.94 -2.12 -3.36
CA GLY A 53 -12.25 -2.88 -2.31
C GLY A 53 -10.73 -2.86 -2.47
N LEU A 54 -10.05 -3.28 -1.40
CA LEU A 54 -8.59 -3.32 -1.34
C LEU A 54 -8.03 -4.40 -2.27
N ARG A 55 -7.04 -4.01 -3.07
CA ARG A 55 -6.20 -4.90 -3.90
C ARG A 55 -4.80 -4.91 -3.35
N VAL A 56 -4.22 -6.08 -3.22
CA VAL A 56 -2.82 -6.24 -2.87
C VAL A 56 -2.07 -6.78 -4.09
N VAL A 57 -1.11 -6.00 -4.56
CA VAL A 57 -0.24 -6.36 -5.68
C VAL A 57 1.14 -6.68 -5.11
N VAL A 58 1.57 -7.91 -5.29
CA VAL A 58 2.87 -8.38 -4.77
C VAL A 58 3.80 -8.63 -5.95
N LEU A 59 4.87 -7.87 -6.03
CA LEU A 59 5.92 -8.00 -7.04
C LEU A 59 7.06 -8.85 -6.48
N ASN A 60 8.03 -9.23 -7.32
CA ASN A 60 9.10 -10.13 -6.91
C ASN A 60 10.07 -9.51 -5.90
N ASP A 61 10.32 -8.21 -6.02
CA ASP A 61 11.25 -7.46 -5.18
C ASP A 61 10.86 -5.99 -5.06
N ARG A 62 11.62 -5.24 -4.27
CA ARG A 62 11.41 -3.81 -4.03
C ARG A 62 11.51 -2.97 -5.31
N GLU A 63 12.44 -3.30 -6.18
CA GLU A 63 12.70 -2.51 -7.39
C GLU A 63 11.55 -2.66 -8.38
N GLU A 64 11.12 -3.89 -8.64
CA GLU A 64 9.96 -4.16 -9.49
C GLU A 64 8.68 -3.54 -8.91
N ALA A 65 8.50 -3.62 -7.59
CA ALA A 65 7.37 -2.98 -6.91
C ALA A 65 7.38 -1.46 -7.06
N ALA A 66 8.55 -0.81 -6.96
CA ALA A 66 8.67 0.63 -7.13
C ALA A 66 8.39 1.07 -8.58
N TYR A 67 8.86 0.33 -9.58
CA TYR A 67 8.51 0.58 -10.98
C TYR A 67 7.01 0.43 -11.23
N PHE A 68 6.41 -0.64 -10.71
CA PHE A 68 4.97 -0.86 -10.84
C PHE A 68 4.16 0.25 -10.15
N TYR A 69 4.59 0.71 -8.97
CA TYR A 69 3.98 1.82 -8.25
C TYR A 69 3.97 3.11 -9.10
N ASN A 70 5.09 3.47 -9.71
CA ASN A 70 5.17 4.63 -10.60
C ASN A 70 4.25 4.48 -11.83
N ASP A 71 4.19 3.29 -12.42
CA ASP A 71 3.29 3.01 -13.54
C ASP A 71 1.82 3.22 -13.15
N ILE A 72 1.41 2.72 -11.99
CA ILE A 72 0.01 2.81 -11.55
C ILE A 72 -0.36 4.25 -11.16
N LEU A 73 0.56 5.03 -10.58
CA LEU A 73 0.34 6.46 -10.28
C LEU A 73 0.05 7.27 -11.54
N ALA A 74 0.66 6.94 -12.67
CA ALA A 74 0.37 7.57 -13.95
C ALA A 74 -1.05 7.26 -14.47
N LEU A 75 -1.70 6.22 -13.95
CA LEU A 75 -3.00 5.74 -14.41
C LEU A 75 -4.16 6.13 -13.48
N ALA A 76 -3.89 6.56 -12.24
CA ALA A 76 -4.92 6.68 -11.22
C ALA A 76 -4.64 7.81 -10.21
N ASP A 77 -5.61 8.10 -9.35
CA ASP A 77 -5.45 9.08 -8.27
C ASP A 77 -4.46 8.52 -7.21
N GLU A 78 -3.43 9.29 -6.94
CA GLU A 78 -2.36 8.97 -6.00
C GLU A 78 -2.87 8.65 -4.59
N LYS A 79 -3.91 9.36 -4.14
CA LYS A 79 -4.43 9.25 -2.77
C LYS A 79 -4.93 7.86 -2.39
N GLN A 80 -5.28 7.04 -3.37
CA GLN A 80 -5.84 5.70 -3.13
C GLN A 80 -4.84 4.57 -3.35
N ILE A 81 -3.60 4.91 -3.69
CA ILE A 81 -2.54 3.95 -3.99
C ILE A 81 -1.46 4.08 -2.93
N ALA A 82 -1.07 2.97 -2.32
CA ALA A 82 -0.01 2.94 -1.33
C ALA A 82 1.09 1.94 -1.69
N PHE A 83 2.32 2.30 -1.37
CA PHE A 83 3.49 1.43 -1.43
C PHE A 83 3.88 1.03 0.00
N LEU A 84 3.91 -0.27 0.29
CA LEU A 84 4.34 -0.78 1.58
C LEU A 84 5.80 -1.25 1.48
N PRO A 85 6.77 -0.50 2.00
CA PRO A 85 8.18 -0.90 2.01
C PRO A 85 8.48 -1.87 3.16
N SER A 86 9.62 -2.57 3.12
CA SER A 86 10.23 -3.18 4.29
C SER A 86 10.95 -2.13 5.13
N SER A 87 10.90 -2.25 6.45
CA SER A 87 11.63 -1.38 7.37
C SER A 87 13.10 -1.76 7.54
N TYR A 88 13.53 -2.88 6.95
CA TYR A 88 14.90 -3.34 7.03
C TYR A 88 15.71 -2.89 5.81
N ARG A 89 16.85 -2.24 6.05
CA ARG A 89 17.90 -2.08 5.05
C ARG A 89 18.79 -3.32 5.04
N ARG A 90 18.93 -3.99 3.91
CA ARG A 90 20.02 -4.95 3.70
C ARG A 90 21.35 -4.18 3.56
N MET A 91 21.98 -3.86 4.67
CA MET A 91 23.41 -3.56 4.67
C MET A 91 24.20 -4.87 4.86
N ILE A 92 25.35 -4.95 4.20
CA ILE A 92 26.17 -6.20 4.05
C ILE A 92 26.63 -6.79 5.39
N LYS A 93 26.40 -6.16 6.53
CA LYS A 93 26.83 -6.63 7.85
C LYS A 93 25.91 -6.36 9.04
N GLU A 94 24.89 -5.51 8.97
CA GLU A 94 23.96 -5.29 10.09
C GLU A 94 22.57 -4.94 9.54
N GLU A 95 21.54 -5.57 10.10
CA GLU A 95 20.14 -5.22 9.83
C GLU A 95 19.79 -3.94 10.58
N GLU A 96 20.07 -2.78 10.00
CA GLU A 96 19.61 -1.49 10.54
C GLU A 96 18.17 -1.23 10.10
N LYS A 97 17.31 -0.85 11.06
CA LYS A 97 15.98 -0.35 10.76
C LYS A 97 16.07 1.02 10.11
N ASP A 98 15.42 1.16 8.97
CA ASP A 98 15.23 2.43 8.30
C ASP A 98 14.01 3.15 8.93
N ASN A 99 14.24 4.13 9.78
CA ASN A 99 13.20 4.85 10.51
C ASN A 99 12.17 5.49 9.55
N ASP A 100 12.62 5.99 8.41
CA ASP A 100 11.72 6.56 7.40
C ASP A 100 10.76 5.50 6.85
N SER A 101 11.26 4.30 6.59
CA SER A 101 10.43 3.18 6.15
C SER A 101 9.46 2.70 7.24
N VAL A 102 9.83 2.77 8.53
CA VAL A 102 8.92 2.46 9.65
C VAL A 102 7.76 3.44 9.68
N LEU A 103 8.03 4.74 9.53
CA LEU A 103 6.99 5.78 9.49
C LEU A 103 6.05 5.57 8.30
N VAL A 104 6.59 5.37 7.10
CA VAL A 104 5.80 5.10 5.89
C VAL A 104 4.92 3.86 6.07
N ARG A 105 5.46 2.76 6.63
CA ARG A 105 4.67 1.56 6.92
C ARG A 105 3.50 1.84 7.85
N THR A 106 3.74 2.60 8.92
CA THR A 106 2.71 2.95 9.90
C THR A 106 1.60 3.79 9.27
N GLU A 107 1.96 4.77 8.45
CA GLU A 107 1.02 5.60 7.70
C GLU A 107 0.18 4.76 6.73
N VAL A 108 0.83 3.91 5.93
CA VAL A 108 0.14 3.03 4.98
C VAL A 108 -0.86 2.10 5.68
N LEU A 109 -0.47 1.50 6.81
CA LEU A 109 -1.36 0.64 7.59
C LEU A 109 -2.56 1.41 8.16
N ASN A 110 -2.35 2.65 8.62
CA ASN A 110 -3.44 3.52 9.08
C ASN A 110 -4.39 3.88 7.93
N ASN A 111 -3.88 4.24 6.76
CA ASN A 111 -4.69 4.59 5.59
C ASN A 111 -5.49 3.39 5.07
N ILE A 112 -4.93 2.17 5.12
CA ILE A 112 -5.67 0.92 4.84
C ILE A 112 -6.80 0.73 5.85
N ARG A 113 -6.52 0.94 7.13
CA ARG A 113 -7.50 0.82 8.21
C ARG A 113 -8.68 1.78 8.03
N ASN A 114 -8.39 2.99 7.60
CA ASN A 114 -9.39 4.04 7.36
C ASN A 114 -10.16 3.83 6.04
N GLY A 115 -9.77 2.85 5.21
CA GLY A 115 -10.40 2.62 3.90
C GLY A 115 -10.00 3.63 2.83
N GLU A 116 -8.91 4.36 3.03
CA GLU A 116 -8.41 5.38 2.12
C GLU A 116 -7.61 4.78 0.96
N VAL A 117 -7.10 3.55 1.13
CA VAL A 117 -6.30 2.82 0.14
C VAL A 117 -7.14 1.75 -0.55
N ASP A 118 -7.18 1.77 -1.87
CA ASP A 118 -7.80 0.71 -2.68
C ASP A 118 -6.78 -0.20 -3.36
N THR A 119 -5.52 0.23 -3.46
CA THR A 119 -4.45 -0.55 -4.10
C THR A 119 -3.17 -0.44 -3.28
N LEU A 120 -2.75 -1.56 -2.71
CA LEU A 120 -1.50 -1.72 -1.98
C LEU A 120 -0.48 -2.43 -2.86
N ILE A 121 0.68 -1.83 -3.06
CA ILE A 121 1.80 -2.39 -3.81
C ILE A 121 2.92 -2.74 -2.84
N THR A 122 3.45 -3.93 -2.95
CA THR A 122 4.44 -4.45 -2.00
C THR A 122 5.23 -5.61 -2.61
N TYR A 123 6.11 -6.22 -1.82
CA TYR A 123 6.98 -7.34 -2.19
C TYR A 123 7.18 -8.30 -1.00
N PRO A 124 7.68 -9.53 -1.19
CA PRO A 124 7.68 -10.59 -0.19
C PRO A 124 8.35 -10.22 1.14
N GLU A 125 9.50 -9.53 1.11
CA GLU A 125 10.21 -9.11 2.32
C GLU A 125 9.36 -8.15 3.18
N ALA A 126 8.68 -7.21 2.55
CA ALA A 126 7.80 -6.27 3.24
C ALA A 126 6.56 -6.95 3.85
N LEU A 127 6.03 -7.99 3.19
CA LEU A 127 4.91 -8.79 3.69
C LEU A 127 5.30 -9.74 4.82
N ALA A 128 6.51 -10.28 4.79
CA ALA A 128 7.02 -11.19 5.83
C ALA A 128 7.29 -10.47 7.15
N GLU A 129 7.39 -9.16 7.12
CA GLU A 129 7.64 -8.34 8.29
C GLU A 129 6.39 -8.23 9.17
N LYS A 130 6.57 -8.45 10.47
CA LYS A 130 5.47 -8.35 11.44
C LYS A 130 4.86 -6.96 11.44
N VAL A 131 3.56 -6.92 11.45
CA VAL A 131 2.77 -5.69 11.66
C VAL A 131 2.11 -5.72 13.04
N VAL A 132 1.90 -4.55 13.60
CA VAL A 132 1.21 -4.41 14.88
C VAL A 132 -0.27 -4.74 14.66
N ASP A 133 -0.87 -5.46 15.61
CA ASP A 133 -2.29 -5.77 15.61
C ASP A 133 -3.14 -4.48 15.51
N ARG A 134 -4.29 -4.60 14.83
CA ARG A 134 -5.19 -3.45 14.57
C ARG A 134 -5.60 -2.72 15.86
N GLU A 135 -5.90 -3.48 16.92
CA GLU A 135 -6.34 -2.90 18.19
C GLU A 135 -5.19 -2.22 18.93
N VAL A 136 -3.98 -2.80 18.86
CA VAL A 136 -2.78 -2.23 19.43
C VAL A 136 -2.41 -0.96 18.68
N LEU A 137 -2.43 -0.98 17.35
CA LEU A 137 -2.14 0.20 16.52
C LEU A 137 -3.14 1.34 16.83
N ALA A 138 -4.43 1.02 16.98
CA ALA A 138 -5.44 2.01 17.33
C ALA A 138 -5.21 2.65 18.71
N ARG A 139 -4.75 1.87 19.69
CA ARG A 139 -4.42 2.37 21.04
C ARG A 139 -3.13 3.19 21.07
N MET A 140 -2.16 2.85 20.21
CA MET A 140 -0.86 3.53 20.12
C MET A 140 -0.85 4.69 19.11
N SER A 141 -1.96 5.01 18.49
CA SER A 141 -2.07 6.13 17.54
C SER A 141 -2.89 7.25 18.14
N MET A 142 -2.34 8.45 18.16
CA MET A 142 -3.05 9.67 18.53
C MET A 142 -3.11 10.61 17.33
N VAL A 143 -4.30 11.06 17.00
CA VAL A 143 -4.51 12.06 15.94
C VAL A 143 -4.62 13.42 16.61
N VAL A 144 -3.80 14.37 16.18
CA VAL A 144 -3.79 15.76 16.64
C VAL A 144 -4.25 16.65 15.49
N ASN A 145 -5.30 17.42 15.71
CA ASN A 145 -5.79 18.39 14.76
C ASN A 145 -5.36 19.79 15.15
N GLN A 146 -5.28 20.70 14.16
CA GLN A 146 -5.01 22.10 14.42
C GLN A 146 -6.14 22.71 15.28
N GLY A 147 -5.77 23.23 16.45
CA GLY A 147 -6.71 23.79 17.42
C GLY A 147 -7.02 22.89 18.62
N ASP A 148 -6.51 21.66 18.64
CA ASP A 148 -6.63 20.81 19.81
C ASP A 148 -5.83 21.36 20.99
N ALA A 149 -6.42 21.35 22.18
CA ALA A 149 -5.77 21.79 23.41
C ALA A 149 -4.90 20.66 23.97
N LEU A 150 -3.63 20.61 23.57
CA LEU A 150 -2.66 19.66 24.08
C LEU A 150 -1.64 20.35 24.97
N SER A 151 -1.40 19.81 26.17
CA SER A 151 -0.29 20.27 27.00
C SER A 151 1.02 19.61 26.55
N ILE A 152 2.12 20.36 26.56
CA ILE A 152 3.45 19.83 26.22
C ILE A 152 3.80 18.65 27.13
N SER A 153 3.52 18.73 28.42
CA SER A 153 3.79 17.66 29.38
C SER A 153 2.98 16.38 29.09
N PHE A 154 1.77 16.50 28.56
CA PHE A 154 0.99 15.33 28.13
C PHE A 154 1.65 14.64 26.93
N VAL A 155 2.10 15.42 25.94
CA VAL A 155 2.78 14.88 24.75
C VAL A 155 4.11 14.24 25.12
N GLU A 156 4.92 14.88 25.98
CA GLU A 156 6.18 14.32 26.47
C GLU A 156 5.97 12.97 27.18
N ASN A 157 5.01 12.88 28.09
CA ASN A 157 4.69 11.64 28.80
C ASN A 157 4.23 10.53 27.84
N LEU A 158 3.40 10.87 26.88
CA LEU A 158 2.92 9.91 25.87
C LEU A 158 4.07 9.39 25.00
N LEU A 159 4.98 10.26 24.56
CA LEU A 159 6.15 9.87 23.78
C LEU A 159 7.07 8.94 24.57
N VAL A 160 7.31 9.23 25.86
CA VAL A 160 8.09 8.35 26.75
C VAL A 160 7.39 7.00 26.92
N GLU A 161 6.07 6.97 27.08
CA GLU A 161 5.30 5.72 27.16
C GLU A 161 5.40 4.90 25.89
N TYR A 162 5.54 5.55 24.72
CA TYR A 162 5.75 4.89 23.42
C TYR A 162 7.21 4.52 23.16
N GLY A 163 8.11 4.76 24.08
CA GLY A 163 9.52 4.37 24.00
C GLY A 163 10.41 5.36 23.25
N PHE A 164 9.96 6.60 23.06
CA PHE A 164 10.81 7.66 22.51
C PHE A 164 11.71 8.22 23.61
N GLU A 165 12.96 8.50 23.26
CA GLU A 165 13.92 9.17 24.14
C GLU A 165 13.99 10.65 23.76
N ARG A 166 14.11 11.51 24.79
CA ARG A 166 14.33 12.93 24.60
C ARG A 166 15.79 13.18 24.24
N ASN A 167 16.04 13.71 23.08
CA ASN A 167 17.35 14.25 22.72
C ASN A 167 17.38 15.75 23.04
N ASP A 168 18.27 16.14 23.97
CA ASP A 168 18.52 17.54 24.32
C ASP A 168 19.41 18.24 23.28
#